data_f25c92f8c278c9f991b5646a328d418d
#
_entry.id   f25c92f8c278c9f991b5646a328d418d
#
_cell.length_a   1.000
_cell.length_b   1.000
_cell.length_c   1.000
_cell.angle_alpha   90.00
_cell.angle_beta   90.00
_cell.angle_gamma   90.00
#
_symmetry.space_group_name_H-M   'P 1'
#
loop_
_entity.id
_entity.type
_entity.pdbx_description
1 polymer ?
#
loop_
_entity_poly.entity_id
_entity_poly.type
_entity_poly.pdbx_seq_one_letter_code
_entity_poly.pdbx_strand_id
1 'polypeptide(L)'
;MPKRIPAAKKRAVRGSTSGRPIMALLDLLGRRWSLRIIWELRDQALSSRALRTACDEASPTVLQARLSDLREAGFVELIPASGYRLTELGKDLLETFLPLHRFAERWSKATTKN
;
A
#
# COMPACT_ATOMS: atom_id res chain seq x y z
N MET A 1 -15.03 18.09 1.45
CA MET A 1 -13.66 18.51 1.66
C MET A 1 -12.79 17.30 2.00
N PRO A 2 -11.80 17.03 1.22
CA PRO A 2 -10.98 15.88 1.57
C PRO A 2 -10.25 16.12 2.89
N LYS A 3 -10.17 15.07 3.64
CA LYS A 3 -9.47 15.11 4.90
C LYS A 3 -7.98 15.28 4.63
N ARG A 4 -7.40 16.30 5.21
CA ARG A 4 -5.97 16.50 5.04
C ARG A 4 -5.22 15.46 5.86
N ILE A 5 -4.33 14.78 5.19
CA ILE A 5 -3.40 13.93 5.87
C ILE A 5 -2.39 14.82 6.53
N PRO A 6 -2.07 14.58 7.82
CA PRO A 6 -1.08 15.40 8.48
C PRO A 6 0.24 15.34 7.71
N ALA A 7 0.55 16.40 7.00
CA ALA A 7 1.78 16.48 6.23
C ALA A 7 2.90 17.10 7.04
N ALA A 8 2.58 17.50 8.26
CA ALA A 8 3.53 18.24 9.08
C ALA A 8 4.72 17.41 9.51
N LYS A 9 4.56 16.11 9.52
CA LYS A 9 5.64 15.24 9.98
C LYS A 9 6.51 14.86 8.82
N LYS A 10 7.69 15.42 8.81
CA LYS A 10 8.71 14.96 7.88
C LYS A 10 9.31 13.71 8.48
N ARG A 11 9.04 12.62 7.86
CA ARG A 11 9.59 11.36 8.32
C ARG A 11 11.01 11.23 7.85
N ALA A 12 11.82 10.60 8.67
CA ALA A 12 13.12 10.16 8.22
C ALA A 12 12.88 9.12 7.13
N VAL A 13 13.45 9.34 5.97
CA VAL A 13 13.27 8.44 4.83
C VAL A 13 14.60 7.79 4.52
N ARG A 14 14.56 6.47 4.40
CA ARG A 14 15.76 5.71 4.09
C ARG A 14 16.33 6.18 2.75
N GLY A 15 17.61 6.51 2.75
CA GLY A 15 18.29 6.91 1.53
C GLY A 15 18.02 8.34 1.10
N SER A 16 17.34 9.14 1.93
CA SER A 16 17.08 10.53 1.57
C SER A 16 17.03 11.37 2.84
N THR A 17 17.73 12.50 2.79
CA THR A 17 17.66 13.50 3.85
C THR A 17 16.79 14.67 3.45
N SER A 18 16.28 14.68 2.21
CA SER A 18 15.54 15.84 1.68
C SER A 18 14.10 15.90 2.17
N GLY A 19 13.55 14.77 2.63
CA GLY A 19 12.14 14.73 3.04
C GLY A 19 11.17 14.94 1.90
N ARG A 20 11.59 14.75 0.66
CA ARG A 20 10.69 14.91 -0.48
C ARG A 20 9.55 13.90 -0.42
N PRO A 21 8.33 14.32 -0.74
CA PRO A 21 7.18 13.41 -0.69
C PRO A 21 7.38 12.13 -1.48
N ILE A 22 7.99 12.19 -2.66
CA ILE A 22 8.20 10.98 -3.44
C ILE A 22 9.10 9.97 -2.71
N MET A 23 10.11 10.47 -2.00
CA MET A 23 11.01 9.56 -1.29
C MET A 23 10.30 8.90 -0.11
N ALA A 24 9.45 9.66 0.59
CA ALA A 24 8.66 9.09 1.68
C ALA A 24 7.69 8.02 1.15
N LEU A 25 7.08 8.30 0.02
CA LEU A 25 6.15 7.35 -0.60
C LEU A 25 6.89 6.08 -1.03
N LEU A 26 8.04 6.22 -1.66
CA LEU A 26 8.82 5.05 -2.10
C LEU A 26 9.30 4.22 -0.91
N ASP A 27 9.68 4.86 0.18
CA ASP A 27 10.07 4.13 1.38
C ASP A 27 8.89 3.30 1.92
N LEU A 28 7.72 3.90 1.97
CA LEU A 28 6.52 3.21 2.42
C LEU A 28 6.16 2.06 1.50
N LEU A 29 6.10 2.32 0.20
CA LEU A 29 5.69 1.30 -0.77
C LEU A 29 6.74 0.21 -0.97
N GLY A 30 7.98 0.50 -0.61
CA GLY A 30 9.05 -0.49 -0.69
C GLY A 30 9.04 -1.50 0.44
N ARG A 31 8.25 -1.27 1.46
CA ARG A 31 8.15 -2.22 2.56
C ARG A 31 7.36 -3.44 2.09
N ARG A 32 7.80 -4.60 2.54
CA ARG A 32 7.17 -5.84 2.12
C ARG A 32 5.68 -5.80 2.39
N TRP A 33 4.90 -6.24 1.42
CA TRP A 33 3.45 -6.38 1.44
C TRP A 33 2.67 -5.07 1.25
N SER A 34 3.30 -3.91 1.26
CA SER A 34 2.56 -2.64 1.15
C SER A 34 1.70 -2.57 -0.10
N LEU A 35 2.30 -2.73 -1.27
CA LEU A 35 1.54 -2.68 -2.53
C LEU A 35 0.61 -3.86 -2.69
N ARG A 36 0.99 -5.04 -2.17
CA ARG A 36 0.12 -6.21 -2.23
C ARG A 36 -1.16 -5.97 -1.46
N ILE A 37 -1.08 -5.34 -0.29
CA ILE A 37 -2.27 -5.03 0.50
C ILE A 37 -3.17 -4.06 -0.26
N ILE A 38 -2.60 -3.01 -0.83
CA ILE A 38 -3.36 -2.05 -1.63
C ILE A 38 -4.10 -2.78 -2.75
N TRP A 39 -3.40 -3.67 -3.43
CA TRP A 39 -3.97 -4.45 -4.53
C TRP A 39 -5.11 -5.36 -4.06
N GLU A 40 -4.91 -6.06 -2.94
CA GLU A 40 -5.92 -6.99 -2.46
C GLU A 40 -7.19 -6.28 -1.97
N LEU A 41 -7.07 -5.03 -1.58
CA LEU A 41 -8.22 -4.24 -1.12
C LEU A 41 -8.92 -3.48 -2.26
N ARG A 42 -8.54 -3.72 -3.51
CA ARG A 42 -9.05 -2.93 -4.63
C ARG A 42 -10.56 -3.02 -4.84
N ASP A 43 -11.15 -4.15 -4.52
CA ASP A 43 -12.57 -4.38 -4.85
C ASP A 43 -13.49 -4.35 -3.64
N GLN A 44 -12.99 -4.59 -2.46
CA GLN A 44 -13.86 -4.70 -1.29
C GLN A 44 -13.04 -4.65 0.01
N ALA A 45 -13.76 -4.38 1.09
CA ALA A 45 -13.15 -4.46 2.40
C ALA A 45 -12.85 -5.91 2.75
N LEU A 46 -11.74 -6.12 3.46
CA LEU A 46 -11.35 -7.45 3.90
C LEU A 46 -11.01 -7.42 5.38
N SER A 47 -11.41 -8.45 6.10
CA SER A 47 -10.97 -8.64 7.48
C SER A 47 -9.46 -8.92 7.49
N SER A 48 -8.83 -8.80 8.65
CA SER A 48 -7.41 -9.12 8.74
C SER A 48 -7.16 -10.58 8.38
N ARG A 49 -8.07 -11.48 8.74
CA ARG A 49 -7.94 -12.89 8.38
C ARG A 49 -8.01 -13.10 6.86
N ALA A 50 -9.03 -12.49 6.23
CA ALA A 50 -9.19 -12.62 4.78
C ALA A 50 -8.01 -12.01 4.05
N LEU A 51 -7.50 -10.89 4.56
CA LEU A 51 -6.35 -10.23 3.96
C LEU A 51 -5.09 -11.08 4.09
N ARG A 52 -4.93 -11.73 5.24
CA ARG A 52 -3.80 -12.63 5.44
C ARG A 52 -3.83 -13.78 4.43
N THR A 53 -5.01 -14.36 4.22
CA THR A 53 -5.16 -15.43 3.23
C THR A 53 -4.85 -14.92 1.82
N ALA A 54 -5.36 -13.73 1.49
CA ALA A 54 -5.12 -13.14 0.17
C ALA A 54 -3.64 -12.84 -0.07
N CYS A 55 -2.90 -12.54 1.01
CA CYS A 55 -1.47 -12.27 0.94
C CYS A 55 -0.63 -13.53 1.22
N ASP A 56 -1.12 -14.68 0.80
CA ASP A 56 -0.38 -15.95 0.87
C ASP A 56 0.08 -16.28 2.29
N GLU A 57 -0.80 -16.08 3.25
CA GLU A 57 -0.55 -16.39 4.67
C GLU A 57 0.62 -15.58 5.23
N ALA A 58 0.70 -14.31 4.88
CA ALA A 58 1.71 -13.43 5.46
C ALA A 58 1.65 -13.46 6.98
N SER A 59 2.80 -13.27 7.62
CA SER A 59 2.86 -13.24 9.07
C SER A 59 1.89 -12.20 9.64
N PRO A 60 1.06 -12.57 10.64
CA PRO A 60 0.14 -11.61 11.24
C PRO A 60 0.84 -10.36 11.76
N THR A 61 2.01 -10.51 12.35
CA THR A 61 2.77 -9.38 12.88
C THR A 61 3.17 -8.42 11.77
N VAL A 62 3.71 -8.96 10.68
CA VAL A 62 4.13 -8.13 9.55
C VAL A 62 2.91 -7.47 8.90
N LEU A 63 1.84 -8.23 8.71
CA LEU A 63 0.63 -7.71 8.09
C LEU A 63 0.06 -6.54 8.91
N GLN A 64 -0.02 -6.71 10.23
CA GLN A 64 -0.52 -5.64 11.08
C GLN A 64 0.38 -4.40 11.04
N ALA A 65 1.69 -4.60 10.97
CA ALA A 65 2.61 -3.49 10.87
C ALA A 65 2.38 -2.72 9.56
N ARG A 66 2.19 -3.43 8.45
CA ARG A 66 1.94 -2.77 7.16
C ARG A 66 0.61 -2.06 7.16
N LEU A 67 -0.43 -2.70 7.72
CA LEU A 67 -1.74 -2.05 7.80
C LEU A 67 -1.67 -0.77 8.63
N SER A 68 -0.92 -0.80 9.72
CA SER A 68 -0.73 0.39 10.53
C SER A 68 -0.03 1.50 9.74
N ASP A 69 1.03 1.13 9.00
CA ASP A 69 1.73 2.09 8.15
C ASP A 69 0.81 2.72 7.11
N LEU A 70 0.00 1.89 6.45
CA LEU A 70 -0.88 2.36 5.40
C LEU A 70 -2.04 3.20 5.95
N ARG A 71 -2.52 2.87 7.14
CA ARG A 71 -3.53 3.68 7.80
C ARG A 71 -2.97 5.04 8.20
N GLU A 72 -1.78 5.04 8.74
CA GLU A 72 -1.14 6.29 9.13
C GLU A 72 -0.90 7.19 7.92
N ALA A 73 -0.56 6.59 6.79
CA ALA A 73 -0.36 7.35 5.55
C ALA A 73 -1.68 7.80 4.91
N GLY A 74 -2.81 7.28 5.38
CA GLY A 74 -4.10 7.71 4.86
C GLY A 74 -4.62 6.90 3.69
N PHE A 75 -4.00 5.78 3.36
CA PHE A 75 -4.41 4.96 2.21
C PHE A 75 -5.41 3.89 2.56
N VAL A 76 -5.46 3.48 3.81
CA VAL A 76 -6.31 2.39 4.27
C VAL A 76 -7.03 2.84 5.53
N GLU A 77 -8.27 2.39 5.71
CA GLU A 77 -9.01 2.65 6.92
C GLU A 77 -9.66 1.36 7.41
N LEU A 78 -9.91 1.29 8.70
CA LEU A 78 -10.58 0.16 9.32
C LEU A 78 -12.03 0.55 9.58
N ILE A 79 -12.95 -0.22 9.00
CA ILE A 79 -14.38 0.01 9.18
C ILE A 79 -14.89 -1.07 10.12
N PRO A 80 -15.45 -0.69 11.26
CA PRO A 80 -15.99 -1.68 12.19
C PRO A 80 -16.93 -2.63 11.50
N ALA A 81 -16.82 -3.92 11.81
CA ALA A 81 -17.63 -5.00 11.26
C ALA A 81 -17.38 -5.31 9.78
N SER A 82 -16.65 -4.47 9.04
CA SER A 82 -16.40 -4.70 7.62
C SER A 82 -14.95 -5.05 7.33
N GLY A 83 -14.02 -4.54 8.13
CA GLY A 83 -12.61 -4.77 7.93
C GLY A 83 -11.89 -3.58 7.33
N TYR A 84 -10.75 -3.84 6.71
CA TYR A 84 -9.92 -2.81 6.11
C TYR A 84 -10.35 -2.53 4.68
N ARG A 85 -10.31 -1.27 4.29
CA ARG A 85 -10.63 -0.89 2.91
C ARG A 85 -9.77 0.31 2.51
N LEU A 86 -9.69 0.55 1.21
CA LEU A 86 -8.98 1.72 0.70
C LEU A 86 -9.80 2.97 0.97
N THR A 87 -9.11 4.03 1.36
CA THR A 87 -9.70 5.37 1.39
C THR A 87 -9.77 5.90 -0.03
N GLU A 88 -10.35 7.09 -0.23
CA GLU A 88 -10.31 7.73 -1.54
C GLU A 88 -8.88 7.95 -2.00
N LEU A 89 -8.01 8.35 -1.08
CA LEU A 89 -6.59 8.54 -1.39
C LEU A 89 -5.94 7.20 -1.75
N GLY A 90 -6.33 6.12 -1.07
CA GLY A 90 -5.83 4.79 -1.38
C GLY A 90 -6.26 4.32 -2.77
N LYS A 91 -7.50 4.66 -3.16
CA LYS A 91 -7.97 4.33 -4.51
C LYS A 91 -7.20 5.12 -5.57
N ASP A 92 -6.90 6.37 -5.26
CA ASP A 92 -6.09 7.20 -6.15
C ASP A 92 -4.69 6.61 -6.31
N LEU A 93 -4.10 6.17 -5.22
CA LEU A 93 -2.81 5.50 -5.27
C LEU A 93 -2.88 4.24 -6.12
N LEU A 94 -3.94 3.45 -5.96
CA LEU A 94 -4.12 2.24 -6.75
C LEU A 94 -4.14 2.56 -8.24
N GLU A 95 -4.89 3.58 -8.64
CA GLU A 95 -4.95 3.98 -10.04
C GLU A 95 -3.61 4.43 -10.57
N THR A 96 -2.86 5.13 -9.74
CA THR A 96 -1.50 5.57 -10.10
C THR A 96 -0.57 4.38 -10.25
N PHE A 97 -0.80 3.32 -9.46
CA PHE A 97 0.00 2.12 -9.47
C PHE A 97 -0.32 1.19 -10.65
N LEU A 98 -1.53 1.24 -11.20
CA LEU A 98 -1.93 0.32 -12.27
C LEU A 98 -0.99 0.33 -13.48
N PRO A 99 -0.49 1.48 -13.96
CA PRO A 99 0.48 1.48 -15.04
C PRO A 99 1.74 0.70 -14.71
N LEU A 100 2.17 0.76 -13.45
CA LEU A 100 3.34 -0.01 -13.02
C LEU A 100 3.04 -1.50 -13.04
N HIS A 101 1.84 -1.88 -12.65
CA HIS A 101 1.42 -3.27 -12.72
C HIS A 101 1.48 -3.78 -14.15
N ARG A 102 0.96 -3.00 -15.10
CA ARG A 102 1.02 -3.36 -16.51
C ARG A 102 2.46 -3.42 -17.02
N PHE A 103 3.30 -2.50 -16.57
CA PHE A 103 4.71 -2.53 -16.93
C PHE A 103 5.38 -3.82 -16.43
N ALA A 104 5.03 -4.26 -15.22
CA ALA A 104 5.61 -5.49 -14.66
C ALA A 104 5.32 -6.69 -15.57
N GLU A 105 4.12 -6.74 -16.17
CA GLU A 105 3.78 -7.79 -17.12
C GLU A 105 4.69 -7.76 -18.34
N ARG A 106 4.91 -6.57 -18.89
CA ARG A 106 5.79 -6.43 -20.06
C ARG A 106 7.23 -6.76 -19.70
N TRP A 107 7.66 -6.31 -18.54
CA TRP A 107 9.02 -6.57 -18.06
C TRP A 107 9.26 -8.07 -17.89
N SER A 108 8.29 -8.75 -17.31
CA SER A 108 8.39 -10.20 -17.10
C SER A 108 8.55 -10.93 -18.44
N LYS A 109 7.74 -10.56 -19.43
CA LYS A 109 7.84 -11.17 -20.74
C LYS A 109 9.16 -10.87 -21.43
N ALA A 110 9.65 -9.64 -21.28
CA ALA A 110 10.90 -9.23 -21.92
C ALA A 110 12.11 -9.95 -21.33
N THR A 111 12.05 -10.32 -20.05
CA THR A 111 13.19 -10.95 -19.38
C THR A 111 13.08 -12.47 -19.29
N THR A 112 11.93 -13.02 -19.61
CA THR A 112 11.74 -14.47 -19.60
C THR A 112 12.15 -15.03 -20.96
N LYS A 113 13.17 -15.87 -20.96
CA LYS A 113 13.58 -16.52 -22.16
C LYS A 113 13.03 -17.94 -22.19
N ASN A 114 12.39 -18.25 -23.27
CA ASN A 114 11.83 -19.60 -23.46
C ASN A 114 12.68 -20.41 -24.42
#